data_062c1e750ef99ef55ed0ecc1b8340acc
#
_entry.id   062c1e750ef99ef55ed0ecc1b8340acc
#
_cell.length_a   1.000
_cell.length_b   1.000
_cell.length_c   1.000
_cell.angle_alpha   90.00
_cell.angle_beta   90.00
_cell.angle_gamma   90.00
#
_symmetry.space_group_name_H-M   'P 1'
#
loop_
_entity.id
_entity.type
_entity.pdbx_description
1 polymer ?
#
loop_
_entity_poly.entity_id
_entity_poly.type
_entity_poly.pdbx_seq_one_letter_code
_entity_poly.pdbx_strand_id
1 'polypeptide(L)'
;MEAFSTLVSKYKGQVFRHAFSIVNDRMEAEDIAQEAFVKAYSSLSKLDNDFAFVSWLTRIVTNICYDKLKKRKKIQKLQLQSKDRAEHMSMTSSIDRTQLKLEIQEAMQKLSSDQRTILSLRDIQGYSYDEISKMLSIPLGTVKSRIHSARIALKKEIFGGEHNE
;
A
#
# COMPACT_ATOMS: atom_id res chain seq x y z
N MET A 1 -26.03 12.59 -6.59
CA MET A 1 -24.82 12.37 -7.44
C MET A 1 -23.72 13.40 -7.21
N GLU A 2 -24.02 14.68 -7.12
CA GLU A 2 -23.03 15.75 -6.95
C GLU A 2 -22.15 15.60 -5.67
N ALA A 3 -22.75 15.22 -4.55
CA ALA A 3 -22.01 15.03 -3.29
C ALA A 3 -20.92 13.95 -3.38
N PHE A 4 -21.21 12.82 -4.01
CA PHE A 4 -20.23 11.76 -4.17
C PHE A 4 -19.12 12.14 -5.16
N SER A 5 -19.45 12.82 -6.25
CA SER A 5 -18.49 13.37 -7.20
C SER A 5 -17.50 14.33 -6.53
N THR A 6 -17.99 15.15 -5.60
CA THR A 6 -17.15 16.03 -4.78
C THR A 6 -16.21 15.25 -3.87
N LEU A 7 -16.69 14.16 -3.24
CA LEU A 7 -15.86 13.26 -2.42
C LEU A 7 -14.77 12.60 -3.27
N VAL A 8 -15.12 12.08 -4.45
CA VAL A 8 -14.14 11.49 -5.37
C VAL A 8 -13.06 12.51 -5.73
N SER A 9 -13.44 13.71 -6.13
CA SER A 9 -12.50 14.79 -6.50
C SER A 9 -11.57 15.16 -5.35
N LYS A 10 -12.10 15.18 -4.12
CA LYS A 10 -11.34 15.51 -2.91
C LYS A 10 -10.32 14.40 -2.54
N TYR A 11 -10.71 13.15 -2.66
CA TYR A 11 -9.93 12.03 -2.10
C TYR A 11 -9.19 11.20 -3.14
N LYS A 12 -9.41 11.38 -4.45
CA LYS A 12 -8.77 10.59 -5.51
C LYS A 12 -7.25 10.54 -5.41
N GLY A 13 -6.60 11.67 -5.12
CA GLY A 13 -5.15 11.73 -4.98
C GLY A 13 -4.63 10.97 -3.76
N GLN A 14 -5.35 11.04 -2.63
CA GLN A 14 -5.00 10.30 -1.42
C GLN A 14 -5.18 8.80 -1.62
N VAL A 15 -6.28 8.39 -2.22
CA VAL A 15 -6.58 6.98 -2.53
C VAL A 15 -5.53 6.40 -3.47
N PHE A 16 -5.19 7.13 -4.54
CA PHE A 16 -4.15 6.72 -5.48
C PHE A 16 -2.80 6.54 -4.77
N ARG A 17 -2.34 7.54 -4.01
CA ARG A 17 -1.06 7.47 -3.30
C ARG A 17 -1.02 6.31 -2.32
N HIS A 18 -2.13 6.05 -1.62
CA HIS A 18 -2.22 4.92 -0.70
C HIS A 18 -2.13 3.58 -1.44
N ALA A 19 -2.89 3.39 -2.51
CA ALA A 19 -2.81 2.19 -3.34
C ALA A 19 -1.41 2.02 -3.93
N PHE A 20 -0.82 3.08 -4.48
CA PHE A 20 0.52 3.04 -5.06
C PHE A 20 1.60 2.66 -4.05
N SER A 21 1.51 3.14 -2.80
CA SER A 21 2.46 2.78 -1.73
C SER A 21 2.45 1.27 -1.41
N ILE A 22 1.35 0.59 -1.68
CA ILE A 22 1.19 -0.85 -1.41
C ILE A 22 1.57 -1.68 -2.63
N VAL A 23 1.00 -1.39 -3.80
CA VAL A 23 1.18 -2.24 -5.01
C VAL A 23 2.38 -1.86 -5.84
N ASN A 24 2.89 -0.63 -5.71
CA ASN A 24 4.06 -0.11 -6.42
C ASN A 24 3.97 -0.23 -7.96
N ASP A 25 2.78 -0.13 -8.49
CA ASP A 25 2.47 -0.12 -9.91
C ASP A 25 1.43 0.95 -10.17
N ARG A 26 1.73 1.89 -11.09
CA ARG A 26 0.88 3.05 -11.34
C ARG A 26 -0.47 2.67 -11.93
N MET A 27 -0.47 1.81 -12.95
CA MET A 27 -1.70 1.40 -13.63
C MET A 27 -2.59 0.60 -12.68
N GLU A 28 -1.98 -0.30 -11.90
CA GLU A 28 -2.72 -1.08 -10.91
C GLU A 28 -3.27 -0.19 -9.78
N ALA A 29 -2.51 0.82 -9.34
CA ALA A 29 -2.97 1.77 -8.35
C ALA A 29 -4.15 2.63 -8.86
N GLU A 30 -4.14 3.03 -10.12
CA GLU A 30 -5.25 3.74 -10.78
C GLU A 30 -6.51 2.84 -10.84
N ASP A 31 -6.37 1.59 -11.25
CA ASP A 31 -7.46 0.62 -11.29
C ASP A 31 -8.05 0.34 -9.89
N ILE A 32 -7.18 0.21 -8.90
CA ILE A 32 -7.60 0.04 -7.50
C ILE A 32 -8.36 1.25 -6.99
N ALA A 33 -7.89 2.46 -7.30
CA ALA A 33 -8.56 3.68 -6.91
C ALA A 33 -9.97 3.77 -7.50
N GLN A 34 -10.15 3.44 -8.77
CA GLN A 34 -11.44 3.39 -9.42
C GLN A 34 -12.36 2.33 -8.78
N GLU A 35 -11.86 1.10 -8.60
CA GLU A 35 -12.60 0.01 -7.97
C GLU A 35 -13.02 0.37 -6.53
N ALA A 36 -12.15 1.04 -5.78
CA ALA A 36 -12.44 1.47 -4.42
C ALA A 36 -13.58 2.48 -4.37
N PHE A 37 -13.63 3.45 -5.28
CA PHE A 37 -14.73 4.41 -5.34
C PHE A 37 -16.04 3.76 -5.79
N VAL A 38 -16.02 2.80 -6.69
CA VAL A 38 -17.22 2.04 -7.08
C VAL A 38 -17.76 1.24 -5.89
N LYS A 39 -16.89 0.54 -5.15
CA LYS A 39 -17.27 -0.16 -3.93
C LYS A 39 -17.76 0.78 -2.83
N ALA A 40 -17.10 1.92 -2.67
CA ALA A 40 -17.52 2.94 -1.72
C ALA A 40 -18.92 3.48 -2.06
N TYR A 41 -19.19 3.77 -3.30
CA TYR A 41 -20.51 4.23 -3.75
C TYR A 41 -21.60 3.21 -3.44
N SER A 42 -21.40 1.95 -3.80
CA SER A 42 -22.38 0.87 -3.58
C SER A 42 -22.60 0.53 -2.11
N SER A 43 -21.69 0.90 -1.24
CA SER A 43 -21.73 0.59 0.20
C SER A 43 -21.89 1.81 1.09
N LEU A 44 -22.07 2.99 0.50
CA LEU A 44 -22.16 4.27 1.23
C LEU A 44 -23.29 4.29 2.25
N SER A 45 -24.42 3.63 1.95
CA SER A 45 -25.57 3.49 2.87
C SER A 45 -25.25 2.72 4.16
N LYS A 46 -24.12 1.99 4.19
CA LYS A 46 -23.68 1.23 5.37
C LYS A 46 -22.73 2.05 6.28
N LEU A 47 -22.44 3.27 5.90
CA LEU A 47 -21.59 4.16 6.67
C LEU A 47 -22.43 4.88 7.73
N ASP A 48 -22.25 4.50 8.98
CA ASP A 48 -23.00 5.03 10.10
C ASP A 48 -22.53 6.42 10.57
N ASN A 49 -21.38 6.88 10.11
CA ASN A 49 -20.76 8.12 10.57
C ASN A 49 -19.90 8.77 9.48
N ASP A 50 -20.25 9.99 9.10
CA ASP A 50 -19.55 10.78 8.08
C ASP A 50 -18.07 11.06 8.45
N PHE A 51 -17.76 11.16 9.74
CA PHE A 51 -16.38 11.36 10.22
C PHE A 51 -15.48 10.14 10.00
N ALA A 52 -16.06 8.95 9.83
CA ALA A 52 -15.33 7.71 9.56
C ALA A 52 -15.07 7.47 8.06
N PHE A 53 -15.54 8.34 7.15
CA PHE A 53 -15.48 8.13 5.71
C PHE A 53 -14.06 7.86 5.20
N VAL A 54 -13.08 8.67 5.61
CA VAL A 54 -11.69 8.53 5.14
C VAL A 54 -11.07 7.21 5.59
N SER A 55 -11.24 6.84 6.86
CA SER A 55 -10.75 5.57 7.41
C SER A 55 -11.42 4.38 6.76
N TRP A 56 -12.72 4.47 6.54
CA TRP A 56 -13.51 3.44 5.88
C TRP A 56 -13.10 3.27 4.40
N LEU A 57 -12.94 4.38 3.65
CA LEU A 57 -12.46 4.36 2.27
C LEU A 57 -11.05 3.77 2.18
N THR A 58 -10.13 4.18 3.06
CA THR A 58 -8.78 3.63 3.12
C THR A 58 -8.79 2.12 3.39
N ARG A 59 -9.70 1.65 4.24
CA ARG A 59 -9.89 0.21 4.49
C ARG A 59 -10.33 -0.53 3.23
N ILE A 60 -11.26 0.04 2.45
CA ILE A 60 -11.68 -0.54 1.16
C ILE A 60 -10.48 -0.65 0.23
N VAL A 61 -9.70 0.42 0.06
CA VAL A 61 -8.51 0.45 -0.79
C VAL A 61 -7.49 -0.61 -0.36
N THR A 62 -7.19 -0.67 0.93
CA THR A 62 -6.23 -1.65 1.49
C THR A 62 -6.66 -3.08 1.23
N ASN A 63 -7.94 -3.39 1.42
CA ASN A 63 -8.47 -4.73 1.17
C ASN A 63 -8.34 -5.12 -0.32
N ILE A 64 -8.63 -4.20 -1.23
CA ILE A 64 -8.45 -4.43 -2.67
C ILE A 64 -6.98 -4.66 -3.01
N CYS A 65 -6.07 -3.83 -2.49
CA CYS A 65 -4.64 -4.00 -2.67
C CYS A 65 -4.16 -5.38 -2.18
N TYR A 66 -4.58 -5.76 -0.99
CA TYR A 66 -4.20 -7.04 -0.38
C TYR A 66 -4.71 -8.23 -1.20
N ASP A 67 -5.96 -8.19 -1.65
CA ASP A 67 -6.54 -9.24 -2.49
C ASP A 67 -5.80 -9.37 -3.83
N LYS A 68 -5.45 -8.25 -4.46
CA LYS A 68 -4.68 -8.26 -5.72
C LYS A 68 -3.26 -8.80 -5.53
N LEU A 69 -2.57 -8.41 -4.46
CA LEU A 69 -1.25 -8.93 -4.13
C LEU A 69 -1.28 -10.44 -3.82
N LYS A 70 -2.30 -10.91 -3.13
CA LYS A 70 -2.50 -12.33 -2.84
C LYS A 70 -2.73 -13.14 -4.12
N LYS A 71 -3.53 -12.63 -5.05
CA LYS A 71 -3.73 -13.25 -6.36
C LYS A 71 -2.44 -13.28 -7.17
N ARG A 72 -1.67 -12.19 -7.17
CA ARG A 72 -0.37 -12.10 -7.86
C ARG A 72 0.62 -13.14 -7.33
N LYS A 73 0.75 -13.29 -6.00
CA LYS A 73 1.58 -14.32 -5.37
C LYS A 73 1.16 -15.73 -5.77
N LYS A 74 -0.15 -16.00 -5.86
CA LYS A 74 -0.68 -17.29 -6.29
C LYS A 74 -0.32 -17.59 -7.74
N ILE A 75 -0.44 -16.61 -8.65
CA ILE A 75 -0.08 -16.74 -10.06
C ILE A 75 1.44 -16.95 -10.20
N GLN A 76 2.27 -16.18 -9.50
CA GLN A 76 3.72 -16.36 -9.50
C GLN A 76 4.13 -17.75 -9.00
N LYS A 77 3.47 -18.28 -7.96
CA LYS A 77 3.72 -19.64 -7.48
C LYS A 77 3.40 -20.72 -8.52
N LEU A 78 2.38 -20.49 -9.34
CA LEU A 78 2.01 -21.37 -10.47
C LEU A 78 2.99 -21.21 -11.65
N GLN A 79 3.51 -20.00 -11.88
CA GLN A 79 4.46 -19.68 -12.97
C GLN A 79 5.91 -20.02 -12.63
N LEU A 80 6.29 -20.13 -11.34
CA LEU A 80 7.61 -20.61 -10.92
C LEU A 80 7.81 -22.11 -11.22
N GLN A 81 6.79 -22.81 -11.66
CA GLN A 81 6.91 -24.10 -12.35
C GLN A 81 7.27 -23.97 -13.84
N SER A 82 7.31 -22.77 -14.39
CA SER A 82 7.76 -22.45 -15.75
C SER A 82 8.49 -21.10 -15.69
N LYS A 83 9.81 -21.18 -15.90
CA LYS A 83 10.80 -20.07 -15.89
C LYS A 83 10.31 -18.74 -16.45
N ASP A 84 10.58 -17.64 -15.78
CA ASP A 84 11.49 -16.54 -16.06
C ASP A 84 11.03 -15.23 -15.38
N ARG A 85 12.05 -14.52 -14.86
CA ARG A 85 11.95 -13.22 -14.21
C ARG A 85 11.64 -12.14 -15.25
N ALA A 86 10.73 -11.24 -14.92
CA ALA A 86 10.64 -9.93 -15.54
C ALA A 86 10.94 -8.85 -14.49
N GLU A 87 12.01 -8.10 -14.75
CA GLU A 87 12.44 -6.95 -13.97
C GLU A 87 11.48 -5.78 -14.22
N HIS A 88 11.06 -5.10 -13.14
CA HIS A 88 10.35 -3.84 -13.26
C HIS A 88 11.32 -2.67 -13.12
N MET A 89 11.48 -1.95 -14.21
CA MET A 89 12.18 -0.65 -14.24
C MET A 89 11.26 0.45 -13.72
N SER A 90 11.82 1.26 -12.82
CA SER A 90 11.24 2.51 -12.32
C SER A 90 11.94 3.70 -12.98
N MET A 91 11.20 4.73 -13.39
CA MET A 91 11.79 6.05 -13.78
C MET A 91 11.14 7.16 -12.93
N THR A 92 11.90 7.82 -12.18
CA THR A 92 12.57 9.15 -12.03
C THR A 92 11.63 10.36 -12.07
N SER A 93 11.77 11.40 -11.35
CA SER A 93 12.80 12.21 -10.69
C SER A 93 12.23 13.56 -10.26
N SER A 94 12.73 14.17 -9.26
CA SER A 94 13.08 15.59 -9.12
C SER A 94 13.56 15.99 -7.71
N ILE A 95 14.48 16.92 -7.62
CA ILE A 95 15.67 17.04 -6.77
C ILE A 95 15.45 17.81 -5.44
N ASP A 96 16.18 17.44 -4.41
CA ASP A 96 16.51 17.95 -3.06
C ASP A 96 15.68 17.43 -1.86
N ARG A 97 14.45 17.73 -1.67
CA ARG A 97 13.54 16.95 -0.82
C ARG A 97 13.14 15.65 -1.50
N THR A 98 13.42 15.58 -2.74
CA THR A 98 13.16 14.51 -3.68
C THR A 98 14.16 13.38 -3.52
N GLN A 99 15.41 13.64 -3.19
CA GLN A 99 16.44 12.60 -3.12
C GLN A 99 16.18 11.64 -1.96
N LEU A 100 15.98 12.17 -0.76
CA LEU A 100 15.62 11.34 0.40
C LEU A 100 14.30 10.60 0.20
N LYS A 101 13.32 11.25 -0.43
CA LYS A 101 12.05 10.61 -0.78
C LYS A 101 12.22 9.50 -1.81
N LEU A 102 13.09 9.69 -2.80
CA LEU A 102 13.41 8.67 -3.80
C LEU A 102 14.16 7.50 -3.16
N GLU A 103 15.14 7.74 -2.31
CA GLU A 103 15.88 6.71 -1.58
C GLU A 103 14.95 5.85 -0.71
N ILE A 104 14.01 6.49 0.00
CA ILE A 104 13.00 5.76 0.77
C ILE A 104 12.06 4.97 -0.15
N GLN A 105 11.64 5.54 -1.28
CA GLN A 105 10.81 4.83 -2.26
C GLN A 105 11.53 3.62 -2.86
N GLU A 106 12.78 3.76 -3.23
CA GLU A 106 13.62 2.66 -3.74
C GLU A 106 13.82 1.57 -2.69
N ALA A 107 14.11 1.96 -1.45
CA ALA A 107 14.20 1.03 -0.34
C ALA A 107 12.88 0.30 -0.07
N MET A 108 11.76 1.01 -0.12
CA MET A 108 10.42 0.41 0.00
C MET A 108 10.12 -0.59 -1.12
N GLN A 109 10.62 -0.36 -2.33
CA GLN A 109 10.45 -1.29 -3.46
C GLN A 109 11.15 -2.63 -3.25
N LYS A 110 12.28 -2.64 -2.54
CA LYS A 110 13.04 -3.84 -2.22
C LYS A 110 12.39 -4.69 -1.12
N LEU A 111 11.46 -4.12 -0.37
CA LEU A 111 10.71 -4.84 0.66
C LEU A 111 9.68 -5.80 0.04
N SER A 112 9.33 -6.85 0.77
CA SER A 112 8.18 -7.69 0.39
C SER A 112 6.88 -6.89 0.40
N SER A 113 5.88 -7.36 -0.35
CA SER A 113 4.56 -6.71 -0.37
C SER A 113 3.90 -6.64 1.01
N ASP A 114 4.10 -7.66 1.86
CA ASP A 114 3.58 -7.67 3.23
C ASP A 114 4.27 -6.61 4.10
N GLN A 115 5.59 -6.45 3.97
CA GLN A 115 6.36 -5.43 4.67
C GLN A 115 5.94 -4.02 4.23
N ARG A 116 5.81 -3.78 2.91
CA ARG A 116 5.31 -2.49 2.41
C ARG A 116 3.92 -2.16 2.91
N THR A 117 3.01 -3.12 2.85
CA THR A 117 1.62 -2.93 3.30
C THR A 117 1.57 -2.50 4.76
N ILE A 118 2.27 -3.22 5.63
CA ILE A 118 2.19 -2.95 7.07
C ILE A 118 2.87 -1.63 7.45
N LEU A 119 3.98 -1.26 6.79
CA LEU A 119 4.62 0.04 6.98
C LEU A 119 3.77 1.19 6.43
N SER A 120 3.14 1.00 5.26
CA SER A 120 2.22 1.99 4.72
C SER A 120 1.06 2.27 5.67
N LEU A 121 0.45 1.22 6.22
CA LEU A 121 -0.65 1.38 7.19
C LEU A 121 -0.20 2.07 8.48
N ARG A 122 0.94 1.69 9.02
CA ARG A 122 1.41 2.23 10.30
C ARG A 122 2.10 3.58 10.16
N ASP A 123 3.12 3.66 9.31
CA ASP A 123 4.05 4.79 9.31
C ASP A 123 3.63 5.91 8.34
N ILE A 124 2.87 5.57 7.28
CA ILE A 124 2.35 6.56 6.33
C ILE A 124 0.93 6.98 6.69
N GLN A 125 0.03 6.03 6.97
CA GLN A 125 -1.40 6.28 7.22
C GLN A 125 -1.71 6.49 8.70
N GLY A 126 -0.84 6.08 9.61
CA GLY A 126 -0.98 6.31 11.05
C GLY A 126 -2.00 5.42 11.77
N TYR A 127 -2.38 4.28 11.19
CA TYR A 127 -3.30 3.33 11.85
C TYR A 127 -2.67 2.73 13.11
N SER A 128 -3.50 2.51 14.12
CA SER A 128 -3.11 1.77 15.33
C SER A 128 -2.86 0.29 15.04
N TYR A 129 -2.14 -0.38 15.91
CA TYR A 129 -1.89 -1.83 15.77
C TYR A 129 -3.19 -2.64 15.80
N ASP A 130 -4.17 -2.23 16.62
CA ASP A 130 -5.49 -2.86 16.68
C ASP A 130 -6.26 -2.70 15.37
N GLU A 131 -6.23 -1.51 14.78
CA GLU A 131 -6.84 -1.25 13.48
C GLU A 131 -6.20 -2.10 12.39
N ILE A 132 -4.87 -2.15 12.34
CA ILE A 132 -4.12 -2.96 11.37
C ILE A 132 -4.44 -4.46 11.55
N SER A 133 -4.49 -4.93 12.80
CA SER A 133 -4.87 -6.31 13.11
C SER A 133 -6.25 -6.66 12.52
N LYS A 134 -7.22 -5.78 12.67
CA LYS A 134 -8.56 -5.95 12.10
C LYS A 134 -8.57 -5.86 10.58
N MET A 135 -7.83 -4.90 10.00
CA MET A 135 -7.77 -4.67 8.55
C MET A 135 -7.14 -5.86 7.81
N LEU A 136 -6.07 -6.41 8.36
CA LEU A 136 -5.33 -7.52 7.76
C LEU A 136 -5.80 -8.90 8.24
N SER A 137 -6.71 -8.96 9.21
CA SER A 137 -7.19 -10.20 9.83
C SER A 137 -6.05 -11.07 10.38
N ILE A 138 -5.10 -10.44 11.09
CA ILE A 138 -3.95 -11.09 11.73
C ILE A 138 -3.91 -10.73 13.21
N PRO A 139 -3.33 -11.60 14.07
CA PRO A 139 -3.20 -11.31 15.50
C PRO A 139 -2.39 -10.05 15.78
N LEU A 140 -2.71 -9.34 16.88
CA LEU A 140 -2.00 -8.14 17.30
C LEU A 140 -0.48 -8.37 17.50
N GLY A 141 -0.09 -9.51 18.07
CA GLY A 141 1.31 -9.90 18.19
C GLY A 141 2.02 -10.04 16.85
N THR A 142 1.31 -10.54 15.83
CA THR A 142 1.81 -10.64 14.46
C THR A 142 1.99 -9.25 13.83
N VAL A 143 1.08 -8.31 14.08
CA VAL A 143 1.23 -6.91 13.65
C VAL A 143 2.51 -6.31 14.21
N LYS A 144 2.72 -6.44 15.53
CA LYS A 144 3.92 -5.93 16.22
C LYS A 144 5.20 -6.50 15.63
N SER A 145 5.29 -7.81 15.48
CA SER A 145 6.48 -8.48 14.95
C SER A 145 6.75 -8.14 13.49
N ARG A 146 5.71 -8.05 12.67
CA ARG A 146 5.84 -7.68 11.24
C ARG A 146 6.27 -6.22 11.06
N ILE A 147 5.73 -5.29 11.84
CA ILE A 147 6.17 -3.89 11.82
C ILE A 147 7.63 -3.78 12.22
N HIS A 148 8.04 -4.45 13.29
CA HIS A 148 9.42 -4.46 13.74
C HIS A 148 10.37 -5.01 12.67
N SER A 149 10.08 -6.18 12.11
CA SER A 149 10.88 -6.79 11.05
C SER A 149 10.92 -5.94 9.78
N ALA A 150 9.80 -5.33 9.40
CA ALA A 150 9.72 -4.47 8.22
C ALA A 150 10.56 -3.18 8.38
N ARG A 151 10.57 -2.58 9.57
CA ARG A 151 11.41 -1.42 9.87
C ARG A 151 12.90 -1.76 9.85
N ILE A 152 13.29 -2.92 10.36
CA ILE A 152 14.68 -3.42 10.29
C ILE A 152 15.09 -3.62 8.84
N ALA A 153 14.23 -4.27 8.03
CA ALA A 153 14.49 -4.48 6.61
C ALA A 153 14.63 -3.17 5.86
N LEU A 154 13.73 -2.20 6.09
CA LEU A 154 13.81 -0.87 5.49
C LEU A 154 15.10 -0.14 5.86
N LYS A 155 15.47 -0.16 7.14
CA LYS A 155 16.71 0.43 7.62
C LYS A 155 17.94 -0.18 6.94
N LYS A 156 17.95 -1.49 6.77
CA LYS A 156 19.04 -2.19 6.07
C LYS A 156 19.16 -1.75 4.60
N GLU A 157 18.03 -1.57 3.91
CA GLU A 157 18.04 -1.11 2.52
C GLU A 157 18.51 0.35 2.37
N ILE A 158 18.17 1.22 3.33
CA ILE A 158 18.59 2.63 3.31
C ILE A 158 20.08 2.77 3.67
N PHE A 159 20.54 2.08 4.72
CA PHE A 159 21.89 2.29 5.27
C PHE A 159 22.87 1.14 4.96
N GLY A 160 22.40 0.03 4.44
CA GLY A 160 23.23 -1.14 4.12
C GLY A 160 24.07 -1.00 2.85
N GLY A 161 23.85 0.03 2.05
CA GLY A 161 24.63 0.35 0.85
C GLY A 161 25.98 1.04 1.13
N GLU A 162 26.22 1.51 2.36
CA GLU A 162 27.41 2.28 2.72
C GLU A 162 28.60 1.45 3.24
N HIS A 163 28.49 0.11 3.28
CA HIS A 163 29.55 -0.76 3.82
C HIS A 163 30.03 -1.83 2.83
N ASN A 164 30.27 -1.45 1.57
CA ASN A 164 31.07 -2.26 0.65
C ASN A 164 32.10 -1.36 -0.05
N GLU A 165 33.09 -0.88 0.71
CA GLU A 165 34.42 -0.54 0.23
C GLU A 165 35.46 -1.15 1.17
#